data_a247102f902a8c3c695bcc68ff670e3f
#
_entry.id   a247102f902a8c3c695bcc68ff670e3f
#
_cell.length_a   1.000
_cell.length_b   1.000
_cell.length_c   1.000
_cell.angle_alpha   90.00
_cell.angle_beta   90.00
_cell.angle_gamma   90.00
#
_symmetry.space_group_name_H-M   'P 1'
#
loop_
_entity.id
_entity.type
_entity.pdbx_description
1 polymer ?
#
loop_
_entity_poly.entity_id
_entity_poly.type
_entity_poly.pdbx_seq_one_letter_code
_entity_poly.pdbx_strand_id
1 'polypeptide(L)'
;MKFLAAITPLLWRVIAFLCSIIIISGIAGPRIISGGILFRDGFAIYSDIGKAVIFSLIAFVLLVRHNKVHIRLQPWQPALISWAIGAILFFALAWVGVTGLLDNETTIPNLVFAHAGLLFSLVFAGISCFGLRNIVIIYKTYRREIVSSAVIGIVFYFFLIAVYALWQPLASLVLTGVMGLLHIVGVQATLVIPNTLLFDKFGITVAEFCSGIESIALFTGLYAVVGLLDWPRLNKRRYFIVFPFALALLFGLNIIRVFGLIMAGYYINPEIAFSLFHTYAGLVFFVLYSAVFWAISYNYLLTNTARRKP
;
A
#
# COMPACT_ATOMS: atom_id res chain seq x y z
N MET A 1 -8.57 -22.67 -18.97
CA MET A 1 -9.90 -22.10 -18.72
C MET A 1 -10.56 -22.56 -17.42
N LYS A 2 -10.55 -23.84 -16.99
CA LYS A 2 -11.18 -24.30 -15.73
C LYS A 2 -10.55 -23.68 -14.45
N PHE A 3 -9.27 -23.33 -14.47
CA PHE A 3 -8.57 -22.71 -13.34
C PHE A 3 -9.04 -21.27 -13.07
N LEU A 4 -9.23 -20.46 -14.11
CA LEU A 4 -9.77 -19.10 -14.00
C LEU A 4 -11.21 -19.10 -13.47
N ALA A 5 -12.04 -20.04 -13.92
CA ALA A 5 -13.43 -20.14 -13.47
C ALA A 5 -13.57 -20.49 -11.96
N ALA A 6 -12.60 -21.23 -11.38
CA ALA A 6 -12.62 -21.58 -9.97
C ALA A 6 -12.11 -20.44 -9.05
N ILE A 7 -11.22 -19.59 -9.54
CA ILE A 7 -10.67 -18.44 -8.77
C ILE A 7 -11.60 -17.23 -8.82
N THR A 8 -12.42 -17.10 -9.87
CA THR A 8 -13.27 -15.93 -10.11
C THR A 8 -14.16 -15.56 -8.89
N PRO A 9 -14.85 -16.50 -8.21
CA PRO A 9 -15.70 -16.14 -7.07
C PRO A 9 -14.92 -15.64 -5.86
N LEU A 10 -13.74 -16.20 -5.59
CA LEU A 10 -12.88 -15.74 -4.49
C LEU A 10 -12.29 -14.37 -4.82
N LEU A 11 -11.83 -14.17 -6.05
CA LEU A 11 -11.24 -12.93 -6.50
C LEU A 11 -12.23 -11.76 -6.38
N TRP A 12 -13.47 -11.93 -6.82
CA TRP A 12 -14.50 -10.90 -6.69
C TRP A 12 -14.80 -10.55 -5.23
N ARG A 13 -14.81 -11.51 -4.31
CA ARG A 13 -14.99 -11.26 -2.88
C ARG A 13 -13.80 -10.51 -2.28
N VAL A 14 -12.60 -10.85 -2.67
CA VAL A 14 -11.38 -10.12 -2.27
C VAL A 14 -11.42 -8.70 -2.80
N ILE A 15 -11.77 -8.49 -4.06
CA ILE A 15 -11.91 -7.15 -4.66
C ILE A 15 -12.97 -6.34 -3.91
N ALA A 16 -14.16 -6.90 -3.68
CA ALA A 16 -15.23 -6.24 -2.95
C ALA A 16 -14.80 -5.83 -1.53
N PHE A 17 -14.08 -6.71 -0.83
CA PHE A 17 -13.55 -6.42 0.49
C PHE A 17 -12.47 -5.33 0.45
N LEU A 18 -11.54 -5.38 -0.49
CA LEU A 18 -10.53 -4.33 -0.69
C LEU A 18 -11.17 -2.98 -1.03
N CYS A 19 -12.18 -2.95 -1.89
CA CYS A 19 -12.95 -1.74 -2.16
C CYS A 19 -13.63 -1.20 -0.89
N SER A 20 -14.18 -2.08 -0.05
CA SER A 20 -14.77 -1.67 1.23
C SER A 20 -13.71 -1.06 2.18
N ILE A 21 -12.52 -1.63 2.27
CA ILE A 21 -11.41 -1.07 3.05
C ILE A 21 -11.01 0.31 2.51
N ILE A 22 -10.86 0.45 1.18
CA ILE A 22 -10.47 1.72 0.54
C ILE A 22 -11.53 2.79 0.79
N ILE A 23 -12.81 2.46 0.67
CA ILE A 23 -13.91 3.39 0.92
C ILE A 23 -13.91 3.82 2.40
N ILE A 24 -13.88 2.87 3.32
CA ILE A 24 -13.89 3.14 4.77
C ILE A 24 -12.67 3.98 5.17
N SER A 25 -11.47 3.61 4.74
CA SER A 25 -10.25 4.35 5.05
C SER A 25 -10.15 5.69 4.31
N GLY A 26 -10.62 5.77 3.07
CA GLY A 26 -10.60 6.99 2.26
C GLY A 26 -11.56 8.06 2.77
N ILE A 27 -12.68 7.67 3.40
CA ILE A 27 -13.63 8.61 4.00
C ILE A 27 -13.18 9.01 5.42
N ALA A 28 -12.77 8.04 6.24
CA ALA A 28 -12.39 8.29 7.64
C ALA A 28 -10.97 8.86 7.78
N GLY A 29 -10.04 8.40 6.95
CA GLY A 29 -8.61 8.74 7.05
C GLY A 29 -8.32 10.24 6.96
N PRO A 30 -8.79 10.99 5.93
CA PRO A 30 -8.51 12.42 5.81
C PRO A 30 -9.03 13.24 7.00
N ARG A 31 -10.12 12.82 7.61
CA ARG A 31 -10.71 13.51 8.74
C ARG A 31 -10.01 13.21 10.06
N ILE A 32 -9.50 12.00 10.24
CA ILE A 32 -8.64 11.65 11.37
C ILE A 32 -7.33 12.45 11.30
N ILE A 33 -6.77 12.66 10.09
CA ILE A 33 -5.54 13.44 9.90
C ILE A 33 -5.76 14.93 10.21
N SER A 34 -6.90 15.51 9.80
CA SER A 34 -7.20 16.92 10.03
C SER A 34 -7.51 17.23 11.50
N GLY A 35 -7.85 16.23 12.31
CA GLY A 35 -8.38 16.37 13.66
C GLY A 35 -7.39 16.49 14.80
N GLY A 36 -6.07 16.70 14.57
CA GLY A 36 -5.21 17.20 15.62
C GLY A 36 -4.07 16.32 16.15
N ILE A 37 -3.26 16.96 16.93
CA ILE A 37 -1.88 16.69 17.37
C ILE A 37 -1.64 15.29 17.97
N LEU A 38 -2.57 14.70 18.68
CA LEU A 38 -2.45 13.35 19.25
C LEU A 38 -2.49 12.21 18.23
N PHE A 39 -3.06 12.48 17.06
CA PHE A 39 -3.24 11.50 15.99
C PHE A 39 -2.15 11.56 14.90
N ARG A 40 -1.32 12.58 14.88
CA ARG A 40 -0.29 12.73 13.85
C ARG A 40 0.74 11.59 13.92
N ASP A 41 1.22 11.28 15.12
CA ASP A 41 2.16 10.17 15.34
C ASP A 41 1.43 8.82 15.35
N GLY A 42 0.22 8.77 15.91
CA GLY A 42 -0.64 7.59 15.85
C GLY A 42 -1.09 7.24 14.45
N PHE A 43 -1.34 8.22 13.58
CA PHE A 43 -1.71 7.97 12.17
C PHE A 43 -0.58 7.37 11.35
N ALA A 44 0.66 7.78 11.58
CA ALA A 44 1.83 7.15 10.95
C ALA A 44 1.87 5.65 11.29
N ILE A 45 1.70 5.29 12.57
CA ILE A 45 1.63 3.89 13.01
C ILE A 45 0.47 3.14 12.36
N TYR A 46 -0.74 3.74 12.29
CA TYR A 46 -1.90 3.12 11.62
C TYR A 46 -1.69 2.94 10.12
N SER A 47 -1.06 3.93 9.46
CA SER A 47 -0.70 3.85 8.04
C SER A 47 0.27 2.68 7.80
N ASP A 48 1.26 2.50 8.64
CA ASP A 48 2.26 1.44 8.50
C ASP A 48 1.70 0.06 8.84
N ILE A 49 0.82 -0.05 9.84
CA ILE A 49 0.04 -1.27 10.09
C ILE A 49 -0.83 -1.59 8.87
N GLY A 50 -1.52 -0.60 8.29
CA GLY A 50 -2.32 -0.77 7.09
C GLY A 50 -1.50 -1.31 5.92
N LYS A 51 -0.31 -0.76 5.68
CA LYS A 51 0.64 -1.24 4.65
C LYS A 51 1.08 -2.68 4.94
N ALA A 52 1.40 -3.01 6.19
CA ALA A 52 1.80 -4.36 6.59
C ALA A 52 0.66 -5.37 6.42
N VAL A 53 -0.59 -4.99 6.70
CA VAL A 53 -1.78 -5.82 6.47
C VAL A 53 -1.99 -6.07 4.99
N ILE A 54 -1.91 -5.03 4.14
CA ILE A 54 -2.02 -5.17 2.68
C ILE A 54 -0.90 -6.07 2.16
N PHE A 55 0.32 -5.89 2.64
CA PHE A 55 1.46 -6.71 2.28
C PHE A 55 1.28 -8.18 2.69
N SER A 56 0.77 -8.43 3.90
CA SER A 56 0.39 -9.76 4.39
C SER A 56 -0.66 -10.41 3.48
N LEU A 57 -1.67 -9.66 3.03
CA LEU A 57 -2.69 -10.17 2.09
C LEU A 57 -2.10 -10.51 0.73
N ILE A 58 -1.19 -9.69 0.20
CA ILE A 58 -0.47 -10.00 -1.05
C ILE A 58 0.36 -11.28 -0.87
N ALA A 59 1.10 -11.41 0.22
CA ALA A 59 1.87 -12.60 0.55
C ALA A 59 0.97 -13.84 0.66
N PHE A 60 -0.22 -13.72 1.29
CA PHE A 60 -1.20 -14.78 1.37
C PHE A 60 -1.68 -15.24 -0.01
N VAL A 61 -2.03 -14.32 -0.89
CA VAL A 61 -2.46 -14.64 -2.26
C VAL A 61 -1.36 -15.39 -3.03
N LEU A 62 -0.11 -14.94 -2.89
CA LEU A 62 1.04 -15.59 -3.52
C LEU A 62 1.28 -17.01 -2.97
N LEU A 63 1.20 -17.20 -1.64
CA LEU A 63 1.33 -18.49 -0.98
C LEU A 63 0.24 -19.47 -1.42
N VAL A 64 -1.03 -19.03 -1.43
CA VAL A 64 -2.18 -19.84 -1.86
C VAL A 64 -2.05 -20.22 -3.34
N ARG A 65 -1.62 -19.30 -4.20
CA ARG A 65 -1.38 -19.60 -5.62
C ARG A 65 -0.32 -20.69 -5.81
N HIS A 66 0.69 -20.73 -4.96
CA HIS A 66 1.75 -21.75 -5.01
C HIS A 66 1.23 -23.14 -4.59
N ASN A 67 0.27 -23.21 -3.68
CA ASN A 67 -0.17 -24.44 -3.03
C ASN A 67 -1.22 -25.26 -3.82
N LYS A 68 -1.74 -24.76 -4.94
CA LYS A 68 -2.68 -25.43 -5.89
C LYS A 68 -3.93 -26.09 -5.25
N VAL A 69 -4.25 -25.78 -4.00
CA VAL A 69 -5.45 -26.31 -3.33
C VAL A 69 -6.68 -25.55 -3.81
N HIS A 70 -7.66 -26.28 -4.32
CA HIS A 70 -8.91 -25.70 -4.83
C HIS A 70 -9.97 -25.73 -3.74
N ILE A 71 -10.40 -24.57 -3.27
CA ILE A 71 -11.55 -24.45 -2.38
C ILE A 71 -12.82 -24.25 -3.18
N ARG A 72 -13.85 -25.05 -2.89
CA ARG A 72 -15.22 -24.76 -3.33
C ARG A 72 -15.86 -23.84 -2.29
N LEU A 73 -15.91 -22.55 -2.61
CA LEU A 73 -16.62 -21.58 -1.80
C LEU A 73 -18.12 -21.76 -1.98
N GLN A 74 -18.86 -21.62 -0.87
CA GLN A 74 -20.31 -21.58 -0.95
C GLN A 74 -20.78 -20.33 -1.70
N PRO A 75 -21.89 -20.39 -2.44
CA PRO A 75 -22.45 -19.24 -3.11
C PRO A 75 -22.77 -18.13 -2.09
N TRP A 76 -22.81 -16.90 -2.58
CA TRP A 76 -23.21 -15.76 -1.76
C TRP A 76 -24.67 -15.93 -1.32
N GLN A 77 -24.97 -15.69 -0.05
CA GLN A 77 -26.30 -15.84 0.52
C GLN A 77 -26.90 -14.49 0.85
N PRO A 78 -28.21 -14.26 0.62
CA PRO A 78 -28.88 -12.99 0.94
C PRO A 78 -28.74 -12.59 2.43
N ALA A 79 -28.63 -13.57 3.35
CA ALA A 79 -28.36 -13.31 4.76
C ALA A 79 -27.08 -12.50 5.02
N LEU A 80 -26.14 -12.43 4.07
CA LEU A 80 -24.93 -11.62 4.19
C LEU A 80 -25.23 -10.11 4.09
N ILE A 81 -26.41 -9.71 3.60
CA ILE A 81 -26.85 -8.30 3.57
C ILE A 81 -26.95 -7.75 5.01
N SER A 82 -27.40 -8.54 5.98
CA SER A 82 -27.47 -8.09 7.38
C SER A 82 -26.09 -7.72 7.95
N TRP A 83 -25.03 -8.41 7.51
CA TRP A 83 -23.65 -8.10 7.88
C TRP A 83 -23.15 -6.83 7.20
N ALA A 84 -23.57 -6.57 5.94
CA ALA A 84 -23.25 -5.31 5.26
C ALA A 84 -23.92 -4.13 5.96
N ILE A 85 -25.19 -4.26 6.37
CA ILE A 85 -25.89 -3.25 7.18
C ILE A 85 -25.15 -3.00 8.49
N GLY A 86 -24.73 -4.08 9.18
CA GLY A 86 -23.91 -3.99 10.39
C GLY A 86 -22.60 -3.23 10.14
N ALA A 87 -21.92 -3.46 9.04
CA ALA A 87 -20.70 -2.72 8.67
C ALA A 87 -20.96 -1.22 8.52
N ILE A 88 -22.07 -0.84 7.88
CA ILE A 88 -22.49 0.57 7.72
C ILE A 88 -22.81 1.20 9.08
N LEU A 89 -23.54 0.50 9.94
CA LEU A 89 -23.89 1.00 11.28
C LEU A 89 -22.65 1.23 12.14
N PHE A 90 -21.70 0.30 12.15
CA PHE A 90 -20.45 0.47 12.88
C PHE A 90 -19.57 1.57 12.27
N PHE A 91 -19.60 1.76 10.95
CA PHE A 91 -18.95 2.89 10.31
C PHE A 91 -19.58 4.22 10.73
N ALA A 92 -20.92 4.31 10.77
CA ALA A 92 -21.60 5.50 11.27
C ALA A 92 -21.26 5.81 12.72
N LEU A 93 -21.16 4.78 13.58
CA LEU A 93 -20.71 4.94 14.96
C LEU A 93 -19.26 5.44 15.05
N ALA A 94 -18.38 4.88 14.22
CA ALA A 94 -16.99 5.35 14.11
C ALA A 94 -16.93 6.82 13.68
N TRP A 95 -17.80 7.20 12.75
CA TRP A 95 -17.89 8.56 12.25
C TRP A 95 -18.28 9.56 13.34
N VAL A 96 -19.24 9.22 14.21
CA VAL A 96 -19.59 10.04 15.39
C VAL A 96 -18.37 10.23 16.29
N GLY A 97 -17.62 9.16 16.56
CA GLY A 97 -16.37 9.27 17.32
C GLY A 97 -15.34 10.19 16.66
N VAL A 98 -15.16 10.06 15.34
CA VAL A 98 -14.23 10.91 14.57
C VAL A 98 -14.65 12.37 14.57
N THR A 99 -15.94 12.68 14.42
CA THR A 99 -16.43 14.07 14.48
C THR A 99 -16.22 14.70 15.87
N GLY A 100 -16.49 13.94 16.94
CA GLY A 100 -16.21 14.40 18.30
C GLY A 100 -14.72 14.69 18.55
N LEU A 101 -13.82 13.90 17.96
CA LEU A 101 -12.38 14.17 18.02
C LEU A 101 -11.98 15.43 17.22
N LEU A 102 -12.67 15.74 16.12
CA LEU A 102 -12.43 16.94 15.31
C LEU A 102 -12.85 18.22 16.04
N ASP A 103 -13.90 18.14 16.84
CA ASP A 103 -14.41 19.27 17.66
C ASP A 103 -13.54 19.51 18.93
N ASN A 104 -12.34 18.94 18.99
CA ASN A 104 -11.38 18.98 20.10
C ASN A 104 -11.87 18.32 21.41
N GLU A 105 -12.92 17.54 21.36
CA GLU A 105 -13.35 16.70 22.47
C GLU A 105 -12.59 15.37 22.46
N THR A 106 -11.31 15.39 22.88
CA THR A 106 -10.50 14.16 23.05
C THR A 106 -10.95 13.37 24.28
N THR A 107 -12.19 12.92 24.26
CA THR A 107 -12.74 12.06 25.31
C THR A 107 -12.46 10.59 24.99
N ILE A 108 -12.29 9.77 26.06
CA ILE A 108 -12.12 8.31 25.92
C ILE A 108 -13.25 7.68 25.11
N PRO A 109 -14.55 8.04 25.30
CA PRO A 109 -15.63 7.52 24.47
C PRO A 109 -15.44 7.79 22.97
N ASN A 110 -15.06 9.01 22.57
CA ASN A 110 -14.85 9.35 21.17
C ASN A 110 -13.71 8.53 20.54
N LEU A 111 -12.62 8.33 21.27
CA LEU A 111 -11.52 7.44 20.87
C LEU A 111 -12.01 6.00 20.67
N VAL A 112 -12.78 5.46 21.61
CA VAL A 112 -13.30 4.10 21.53
C VAL A 112 -14.27 3.96 20.36
N PHE A 113 -15.19 4.89 20.17
CA PHE A 113 -16.15 4.86 19.08
C PHE A 113 -15.46 4.94 17.71
N ALA A 114 -14.43 5.81 17.57
CA ALA A 114 -13.69 5.92 16.33
C ALA A 114 -12.95 4.60 15.98
N HIS A 115 -12.20 4.06 16.93
CA HIS A 115 -11.34 2.88 16.66
C HIS A 115 -12.11 1.57 16.65
N ALA A 116 -12.94 1.32 17.66
CA ALA A 116 -13.73 0.10 17.74
C ALA A 116 -14.77 0.05 16.63
N GLY A 117 -15.43 1.18 16.32
CA GLY A 117 -16.38 1.28 15.23
C GLY A 117 -15.74 0.95 13.88
N LEU A 118 -14.56 1.50 13.56
CA LEU A 118 -13.83 1.15 12.33
C LEU A 118 -13.44 -0.32 12.29
N LEU A 119 -12.92 -0.86 13.39
CA LEU A 119 -12.55 -2.27 13.46
C LEU A 119 -13.76 -3.19 13.22
N PHE A 120 -14.87 -2.96 13.92
CA PHE A 120 -16.08 -3.74 13.73
C PHE A 120 -16.68 -3.55 12.34
N SER A 121 -16.65 -2.34 11.78
CA SER A 121 -17.06 -2.10 10.39
C SER A 121 -16.28 -2.97 9.41
N LEU A 122 -14.97 -3.06 9.54
CA LEU A 122 -14.12 -3.90 8.70
C LEU A 122 -14.40 -5.40 8.89
N VAL A 123 -14.61 -5.86 10.14
CA VAL A 123 -14.94 -7.25 10.43
C VAL A 123 -16.28 -7.62 9.80
N PHE A 124 -17.31 -6.79 9.96
CA PHE A 124 -18.63 -7.03 9.39
C PHE A 124 -18.61 -6.97 7.86
N ALA A 125 -17.86 -6.05 7.26
CA ALA A 125 -17.64 -6.01 5.80
C ALA A 125 -16.96 -7.29 5.31
N GLY A 126 -15.95 -7.80 6.02
CA GLY A 126 -15.31 -9.08 5.72
C GLY A 126 -16.30 -10.24 5.77
N ILE A 127 -17.12 -10.33 6.83
CA ILE A 127 -18.15 -11.37 6.95
C ILE A 127 -19.19 -11.25 5.83
N SER A 128 -19.60 -10.03 5.47
CA SER A 128 -20.52 -9.79 4.36
C SER A 128 -19.96 -10.27 3.02
N CYS A 129 -18.69 -9.99 2.74
CA CYS A 129 -18.06 -10.41 1.48
C CYS A 129 -17.82 -11.91 1.41
N PHE A 130 -17.33 -12.53 2.49
CA PHE A 130 -16.90 -13.93 2.48
C PHE A 130 -17.94 -14.90 3.04
N GLY A 131 -18.71 -14.50 4.05
CA GLY A 131 -19.57 -15.35 4.86
C GLY A 131 -18.77 -16.17 5.89
N LEU A 132 -19.30 -16.26 7.12
CA LEU A 132 -18.62 -16.97 8.22
C LEU A 132 -18.19 -18.39 7.86
N ARG A 133 -19.06 -19.15 7.18
CA ARG A 133 -18.76 -20.52 6.79
C ARG A 133 -17.60 -20.62 5.83
N ASN A 134 -17.51 -19.69 4.85
CA ASN A 134 -16.37 -19.65 3.92
C ASN A 134 -15.09 -19.20 4.63
N ILE A 135 -15.18 -18.27 5.59
CA ILE A 135 -14.04 -17.85 6.42
C ILE A 135 -13.48 -19.05 7.18
N VAL A 136 -14.35 -19.87 7.80
CA VAL A 136 -13.92 -21.10 8.51
C VAL A 136 -13.30 -22.10 7.55
N ILE A 137 -13.86 -22.28 6.34
CA ILE A 137 -13.31 -23.18 5.31
C ILE A 137 -11.92 -22.68 4.88
N ILE A 138 -11.78 -21.38 4.60
CA ILE A 138 -10.50 -20.76 4.21
C ILE A 138 -9.48 -20.96 5.33
N TYR A 139 -9.85 -20.66 6.58
CA TYR A 139 -8.97 -20.84 7.73
C TYR A 139 -8.50 -22.28 7.89
N LYS A 140 -9.41 -23.25 7.86
CA LYS A 140 -9.06 -24.68 8.01
C LYS A 140 -8.16 -25.17 6.87
N THR A 141 -8.41 -24.70 5.65
CA THR A 141 -7.68 -25.15 4.46
C THR A 141 -6.32 -24.49 4.34
N TYR A 142 -6.21 -23.18 4.67
CA TYR A 142 -5.00 -22.37 4.46
C TYR A 142 -4.39 -21.87 5.78
N ARG A 143 -4.59 -22.59 6.88
CA ARG A 143 -4.07 -22.17 8.20
C ARG A 143 -2.58 -21.87 8.16
N ARG A 144 -1.80 -22.69 7.47
CA ARG A 144 -0.35 -22.53 7.36
C ARG A 144 0.02 -21.26 6.57
N GLU A 145 -0.65 -21.02 5.47
CA GLU A 145 -0.45 -19.85 4.61
C GLU A 145 -0.88 -18.56 5.33
N ILE A 146 -1.98 -18.61 6.09
CA ILE A 146 -2.46 -17.49 6.91
C ILE A 146 -1.40 -17.14 7.97
N VAL A 147 -0.90 -18.12 8.71
CA VAL A 147 0.13 -17.89 9.73
C VAL A 147 1.41 -17.38 9.08
N SER A 148 1.86 -17.99 7.97
CA SER A 148 3.07 -17.54 7.26
C SER A 148 2.92 -16.12 6.73
N SER A 149 1.78 -15.76 6.16
CA SER A 149 1.53 -14.41 5.67
C SER A 149 1.45 -13.38 6.79
N ALA A 150 0.87 -13.74 7.94
CA ALA A 150 0.86 -12.88 9.13
C ALA A 150 2.29 -12.62 9.66
N VAL A 151 3.12 -13.65 9.73
CA VAL A 151 4.54 -13.50 10.12
C VAL A 151 5.28 -12.61 9.12
N ILE A 152 5.08 -12.82 7.82
CA ILE A 152 5.66 -11.96 6.77
C ILE A 152 5.20 -10.51 6.96
N GLY A 153 3.91 -10.26 7.25
CA GLY A 153 3.39 -8.92 7.52
C GLY A 153 4.03 -8.26 8.75
N ILE A 154 4.19 -9.01 9.83
CA ILE A 154 4.86 -8.53 11.06
C ILE A 154 6.34 -8.19 10.79
N VAL A 155 7.06 -9.07 10.11
CA VAL A 155 8.46 -8.81 9.72
C VAL A 155 8.55 -7.59 8.82
N PHE A 156 7.62 -7.45 7.87
CA PHE A 156 7.56 -6.29 6.99
C PHE A 156 7.25 -4.99 7.74
N TYR A 157 6.39 -5.01 8.76
CA TYR A 157 6.13 -3.86 9.62
C TYR A 157 7.40 -3.35 10.32
N PHE A 158 8.16 -4.25 10.95
CA PHE A 158 9.44 -3.86 11.58
C PHE A 158 10.49 -3.42 10.55
N PHE A 159 10.49 -4.02 9.37
CA PHE A 159 11.32 -3.59 8.26
C PHE A 159 10.98 -2.15 7.82
N LEU A 160 9.69 -1.80 7.70
CA LEU A 160 9.24 -0.44 7.41
C LEU A 160 9.82 0.55 8.43
N ILE A 161 9.64 0.29 9.73
CA ILE A 161 10.16 1.15 10.80
C ILE A 161 11.67 1.37 10.65
N ALA A 162 12.42 0.29 10.41
CA ALA A 162 13.88 0.37 10.27
C ALA A 162 14.30 1.18 9.03
N VAL A 163 13.60 0.98 7.90
CA VAL A 163 13.91 1.67 6.64
C VAL A 163 13.51 3.14 6.69
N TYR A 164 12.46 3.49 7.43
CA TYR A 164 12.03 4.89 7.58
C TYR A 164 13.13 5.81 8.14
N ALA A 165 14.08 5.29 8.92
CA ALA A 165 15.23 6.07 9.37
C ALA A 165 16.08 6.65 8.21
N LEU A 166 15.93 6.12 6.99
CA LEU A 166 16.67 6.54 5.80
C LEU A 166 15.93 7.60 4.95
N TRP A 167 14.76 8.08 5.37
CA TRP A 167 13.97 8.99 4.54
C TRP A 167 14.67 10.33 4.28
N GLN A 168 15.37 10.91 5.26
CA GLN A 168 16.06 12.19 5.10
C GLN A 168 17.18 12.17 4.04
N PRO A 169 18.15 11.22 4.08
CA PRO A 169 19.14 11.12 3.03
C PRO A 169 18.52 10.84 1.65
N LEU A 170 17.46 10.05 1.57
CA LEU A 170 16.75 9.82 0.31
C LEU A 170 16.04 11.09 -0.19
N ALA A 171 15.41 11.85 0.69
CA ALA A 171 14.80 13.13 0.33
C ALA A 171 15.84 14.12 -0.23
N SER A 172 17.04 14.18 0.36
CA SER A 172 18.14 15.01 -0.15
C SER A 172 18.60 14.58 -1.55
N LEU A 173 18.68 13.27 -1.80
CA LEU A 173 19.00 12.73 -3.13
C LEU A 173 17.90 13.06 -4.16
N VAL A 174 16.63 12.94 -3.76
CA VAL A 174 15.49 13.33 -4.63
C VAL A 174 15.59 14.82 -4.99
N LEU A 175 15.84 15.68 -4.00
CA LEU A 175 16.00 17.12 -4.23
C LEU A 175 17.14 17.43 -5.18
N THR A 176 18.30 16.80 -5.00
CA THR A 176 19.45 16.95 -5.89
C THR A 176 19.09 16.55 -7.32
N GLY A 177 18.42 15.42 -7.50
CA GLY A 177 17.97 14.95 -8.82
C GLY A 177 16.94 15.89 -9.44
N VAL A 178 15.98 16.37 -8.66
CA VAL A 178 14.95 17.32 -9.12
C VAL A 178 15.56 18.67 -9.49
N MET A 179 16.50 19.19 -8.69
CA MET A 179 17.19 20.43 -9.03
C MET A 179 17.97 20.31 -10.34
N GLY A 180 18.63 19.19 -10.58
CA GLY A 180 19.27 18.90 -11.87
C GLY A 180 18.29 18.97 -13.04
N LEU A 181 17.10 18.37 -12.90
CA LEU A 181 16.06 18.42 -13.93
C LEU A 181 15.49 19.83 -14.12
N LEU A 182 15.26 20.58 -13.03
CA LEU A 182 14.80 21.98 -13.09
C LEU A 182 15.82 22.89 -13.82
N HIS A 183 17.10 22.67 -13.55
CA HIS A 183 18.16 23.41 -14.26
C HIS A 183 18.15 23.13 -15.76
N ILE A 184 17.94 21.90 -16.19
CA ILE A 184 17.84 21.52 -17.61
C ILE A 184 16.68 22.24 -18.31
N VAL A 185 15.54 22.40 -17.62
CA VAL A 185 14.35 23.08 -18.19
C VAL A 185 14.34 24.59 -17.95
N GLY A 186 15.42 25.17 -17.35
CA GLY A 186 15.57 26.61 -17.14
C GLY A 186 14.69 27.19 -16.02
N VAL A 187 14.14 26.36 -15.13
CA VAL A 187 13.34 26.80 -13.97
C VAL A 187 14.27 27.02 -12.78
N GLN A 188 14.27 28.27 -12.27
CA GLN A 188 15.05 28.61 -11.08
C GLN A 188 14.32 28.27 -9.81
N ALA A 189 15.00 27.59 -8.88
CA ALA A 189 14.52 27.27 -7.56
C ALA A 189 15.63 27.46 -6.52
N THR A 190 15.27 27.95 -5.35
CA THR A 190 16.21 28.13 -4.23
C THR A 190 15.99 27.01 -3.21
N LEU A 191 17.05 26.29 -2.87
CA LEU A 191 17.01 25.27 -1.84
C LEU A 191 17.07 25.92 -0.45
N VAL A 192 16.05 25.70 0.36
CA VAL A 192 16.01 26.07 1.78
C VAL A 192 16.12 24.80 2.61
N ILE A 193 17.14 24.75 3.44
CA ILE A 193 17.44 23.58 4.30
C ILE A 193 16.29 23.39 5.33
N PRO A 194 15.86 22.15 5.63
CA PRO A 194 16.52 20.92 5.19
C PRO A 194 16.03 20.34 3.86
N ASN A 195 14.77 20.55 3.46
CA ASN A 195 14.18 19.81 2.33
C ASN A 195 13.12 20.63 1.57
N THR A 196 13.29 21.95 1.45
CA THR A 196 12.29 22.83 0.84
C THR A 196 12.89 23.52 -0.39
N LEU A 197 12.16 23.48 -1.52
CA LEU A 197 12.43 24.27 -2.70
C LEU A 197 11.48 25.47 -2.73
N LEU A 198 12.04 26.67 -2.85
CA LEU A 198 11.29 27.90 -3.05
C LEU A 198 11.35 28.31 -4.51
N PHE A 199 10.19 28.66 -5.04
CA PHE A 199 9.96 29.28 -6.33
C PHE A 199 9.38 30.68 -6.10
N ASP A 200 9.36 31.53 -7.12
CA ASP A 200 8.83 32.90 -7.00
C ASP A 200 7.41 32.99 -6.45
N LYS A 201 6.58 31.96 -6.70
CA LYS A 201 5.16 31.97 -6.35
C LYS A 201 4.75 30.96 -5.27
N PHE A 202 5.56 29.97 -4.96
CA PHE A 202 5.22 28.92 -4.01
C PHE A 202 6.48 28.18 -3.52
N GLY A 203 6.32 27.46 -2.40
CA GLY A 203 7.37 26.59 -1.84
C GLY A 203 6.89 25.14 -1.74
N ILE A 204 7.81 24.21 -1.95
CA ILE A 204 7.54 22.76 -1.83
C ILE A 204 8.52 22.14 -0.86
N THR A 205 8.01 21.47 0.15
CA THR A 205 8.81 20.64 1.06
C THR A 205 8.71 19.18 0.65
N VAL A 206 9.87 18.56 0.36
CA VAL A 206 9.96 17.13 0.12
C VAL A 206 9.88 16.40 1.47
N ALA A 207 8.68 15.98 1.83
CA ALA A 207 8.42 15.20 3.04
C ALA A 207 8.74 13.69 2.82
N GLU A 208 8.58 12.91 3.88
CA GLU A 208 8.82 11.45 3.87
C GLU A 208 8.17 10.74 2.69
N PHE A 209 6.90 11.05 2.41
CA PHE A 209 6.13 10.44 1.32
C PHE A 209 6.67 10.73 -0.08
N CYS A 210 7.46 11.81 -0.24
CA CYS A 210 8.09 12.19 -1.49
C CYS A 210 9.52 11.67 -1.62
N SER A 211 10.11 11.14 -0.55
CA SER A 211 11.47 10.57 -0.54
C SER A 211 11.60 9.27 -1.35
N GLY A 212 10.48 8.63 -1.68
CA GLY A 212 10.44 7.33 -2.36
C GLY A 212 10.68 6.13 -1.43
N ILE A 213 10.89 6.37 -0.13
CA ILE A 213 11.19 5.32 0.86
C ILE A 213 10.12 4.23 0.90
N GLU A 214 8.85 4.60 0.82
CA GLU A 214 7.73 3.67 0.83
C GLU A 214 7.75 2.73 -0.38
N SER A 215 7.97 3.28 -1.57
CA SER A 215 8.04 2.50 -2.81
C SER A 215 9.21 1.53 -2.79
N ILE A 216 10.37 1.97 -2.28
CA ILE A 216 11.57 1.14 -2.10
C ILE A 216 11.27 0.01 -1.11
N ALA A 217 10.66 0.31 0.03
CA ALA A 217 10.34 -0.68 1.05
C ALA A 217 9.33 -1.72 0.55
N LEU A 218 8.24 -1.27 -0.08
CA LEU A 218 7.22 -2.16 -0.66
C LEU A 218 7.80 -3.05 -1.76
N PHE A 219 8.61 -2.48 -2.65
CA PHE A 219 9.27 -3.25 -3.71
C PHE A 219 10.25 -4.26 -3.15
N THR A 220 11.08 -3.87 -2.18
CA THR A 220 12.04 -4.75 -1.52
C THR A 220 11.33 -5.91 -0.83
N GLY A 221 10.25 -5.63 -0.11
CA GLY A 221 9.43 -6.66 0.52
C GLY A 221 8.82 -7.62 -0.51
N LEU A 222 8.21 -7.10 -1.58
CA LEU A 222 7.64 -7.93 -2.65
C LEU A 222 8.73 -8.78 -3.34
N TYR A 223 9.89 -8.18 -3.61
CA TYR A 223 11.03 -8.87 -4.20
C TYR A 223 11.50 -10.02 -3.30
N ALA A 224 11.62 -9.77 -1.99
CA ALA A 224 12.00 -10.79 -1.01
C ALA A 224 10.97 -11.92 -0.92
N VAL A 225 9.67 -11.62 -0.91
CA VAL A 225 8.61 -12.64 -0.87
C VAL A 225 8.64 -13.52 -2.12
N VAL A 226 8.75 -12.93 -3.31
CA VAL A 226 8.89 -13.70 -4.56
C VAL A 226 10.18 -14.53 -4.53
N GLY A 227 11.28 -13.96 -4.03
CA GLY A 227 12.54 -14.67 -3.82
C GLY A 227 12.38 -15.89 -2.92
N LEU A 228 11.71 -15.76 -1.79
CA LEU A 228 11.47 -16.86 -0.84
C LEU A 228 10.60 -17.97 -1.45
N LEU A 229 9.54 -17.60 -2.19
CA LEU A 229 8.59 -18.55 -2.76
C LEU A 229 9.19 -19.35 -3.93
N ASP A 230 9.90 -18.66 -4.80
CA ASP A 230 10.44 -19.25 -6.04
C ASP A 230 11.96 -19.57 -5.93
N TRP A 231 12.54 -19.54 -4.74
CA TRP A 231 13.98 -19.72 -4.53
C TRP A 231 14.61 -20.89 -5.27
N PRO A 232 14.00 -22.12 -5.30
CA PRO A 232 14.54 -23.25 -6.05
C PRO A 232 14.52 -23.06 -7.57
N ARG A 233 13.66 -22.15 -8.07
CA ARG A 233 13.45 -21.91 -9.51
C ARG A 233 14.26 -20.73 -10.02
N LEU A 234 14.77 -19.87 -9.12
CA LEU A 234 15.49 -18.65 -9.46
C LEU A 234 16.96 -18.88 -9.69
N ASN A 235 17.52 -18.17 -10.66
CA ASN A 235 18.95 -18.00 -10.82
C ASN A 235 19.44 -16.96 -9.79
N LYS A 236 20.08 -17.43 -8.73
CA LYS A 236 20.50 -16.61 -7.60
C LYS A 236 21.37 -15.42 -8.01
N ARG A 237 22.34 -15.65 -8.93
CA ARG A 237 23.23 -14.58 -9.40
C ARG A 237 22.46 -13.47 -10.10
N ARG A 238 21.52 -13.81 -11.00
CA ARG A 238 20.68 -12.82 -11.69
C ARG A 238 19.76 -12.11 -10.70
N TYR A 239 19.19 -12.85 -9.76
CA TYR A 239 18.32 -12.31 -8.72
C TYR A 239 19.04 -11.20 -7.92
N PHE A 240 20.23 -11.43 -7.41
CA PHE A 240 20.97 -10.41 -6.66
C PHE A 240 21.52 -9.26 -7.52
N ILE A 241 21.85 -9.50 -8.80
CA ILE A 241 22.30 -8.45 -9.70
C ILE A 241 21.15 -7.55 -10.12
N VAL A 242 20.00 -8.09 -10.45
CA VAL A 242 18.84 -7.30 -10.93
C VAL A 242 18.26 -6.41 -9.83
N PHE A 243 18.31 -6.83 -8.59
CA PHE A 243 17.73 -6.10 -7.46
C PHE A 243 18.19 -4.64 -7.33
N PRO A 244 19.49 -4.33 -7.24
CA PRO A 244 19.95 -2.94 -7.11
C PRO A 244 19.60 -2.09 -8.34
N PHE A 245 19.63 -2.66 -9.55
CA PHE A 245 19.20 -1.93 -10.76
C PHE A 245 17.70 -1.62 -10.73
N ALA A 246 16.90 -2.56 -10.25
CA ALA A 246 15.46 -2.34 -10.07
C ALA A 246 15.18 -1.23 -9.06
N LEU A 247 15.90 -1.21 -7.93
CA LEU A 247 15.77 -0.13 -6.93
C LEU A 247 16.22 1.22 -7.49
N ALA A 248 17.34 1.27 -8.21
CA ALA A 248 17.84 2.50 -8.82
C ALA A 248 16.83 3.07 -9.85
N LEU A 249 16.24 2.20 -10.68
CA LEU A 249 15.21 2.61 -11.63
C LEU A 249 13.95 3.10 -10.93
N LEU A 250 13.47 2.40 -9.91
CA LEU A 250 12.32 2.82 -9.11
C LEU A 250 12.56 4.19 -8.45
N PHE A 251 13.75 4.40 -7.90
CA PHE A 251 14.15 5.67 -7.31
C PHE A 251 14.23 6.79 -8.35
N GLY A 252 14.79 6.51 -9.54
CA GLY A 252 14.81 7.45 -10.66
C GLY A 252 13.39 7.86 -11.10
N LEU A 253 12.46 6.91 -11.17
CA LEU A 253 11.05 7.20 -11.45
C LEU A 253 10.41 8.07 -10.35
N ASN A 254 10.79 7.88 -9.08
CA ASN A 254 10.33 8.77 -8.02
C ASN A 254 10.83 10.20 -8.19
N ILE A 255 12.09 10.42 -8.63
CA ILE A 255 12.63 11.75 -8.96
C ILE A 255 11.81 12.38 -10.09
N ILE A 256 11.55 11.64 -11.17
CA ILE A 256 10.72 12.11 -12.29
C ILE A 256 9.30 12.45 -11.83
N ARG A 257 8.70 11.64 -10.95
CA ARG A 257 7.39 11.92 -10.35
C ARG A 257 7.39 13.23 -9.58
N VAL A 258 8.35 13.44 -8.68
CA VAL A 258 8.43 14.67 -7.87
C VAL A 258 8.69 15.88 -8.78
N PHE A 259 9.55 15.76 -9.77
CA PHE A 259 9.76 16.79 -10.79
C PHE A 259 8.45 17.11 -11.52
N GLY A 260 7.71 16.11 -11.99
CA GLY A 260 6.40 16.29 -12.66
C GLY A 260 5.37 17.01 -11.78
N LEU A 261 5.33 16.69 -10.47
CA LEU A 261 4.48 17.38 -9.50
C LEU A 261 4.85 18.88 -9.38
N ILE A 262 6.13 19.17 -9.32
CA ILE A 262 6.64 20.55 -9.26
C ILE A 262 6.27 21.31 -10.53
N MET A 263 6.48 20.71 -11.70
CA MET A 263 6.13 21.34 -12.98
C MET A 263 4.62 21.57 -13.10
N ALA A 264 3.80 20.62 -12.65
CA ALA A 264 2.35 20.80 -12.60
C ALA A 264 1.94 21.94 -11.66
N GLY A 265 2.58 22.05 -10.49
CA GLY A 265 2.37 23.19 -9.56
C GLY A 265 2.83 24.53 -10.14
N TYR A 266 3.93 24.54 -10.86
CA TYR A 266 4.50 25.75 -11.45
C TYR A 266 3.67 26.31 -12.63
N TYR A 267 3.19 25.43 -13.53
CA TYR A 267 2.49 25.84 -14.76
C TYR A 267 0.96 25.80 -14.69
N ILE A 268 0.38 24.96 -13.81
CA ILE A 268 -1.07 24.78 -13.78
C ILE A 268 -1.66 25.40 -12.50
N ASN A 269 -1.52 24.72 -11.39
CA ASN A 269 -2.03 25.15 -10.08
C ASN A 269 -1.37 24.35 -8.95
N PRO A 270 -0.76 25.02 -7.95
CA PRO A 270 -0.15 24.35 -6.82
C PRO A 270 -1.13 23.44 -6.03
N GLU A 271 -2.38 23.88 -5.81
CA GLU A 271 -3.37 23.12 -5.02
C GLU A 271 -3.75 21.80 -5.70
N ILE A 272 -3.95 21.80 -7.02
CA ILE A 272 -4.26 20.59 -7.80
C ILE A 272 -3.08 19.64 -7.80
N ALA A 273 -1.87 20.15 -7.98
CA ALA A 273 -0.66 19.35 -7.97
C ALA A 273 -0.48 18.62 -6.62
N PHE A 274 -0.75 19.33 -5.50
CA PHE A 274 -0.58 18.76 -4.17
C PHE A 274 -1.71 17.83 -3.76
N SER A 275 -2.99 18.14 -4.06
CA SER A 275 -4.11 17.35 -3.58
C SER A 275 -4.30 16.03 -4.34
N LEU A 276 -4.36 16.07 -5.67
CA LEU A 276 -4.68 14.89 -6.50
C LEU A 276 -3.44 14.05 -6.82
N PHE A 277 -2.35 14.70 -7.24
CA PHE A 277 -1.17 13.98 -7.68
C PHE A 277 -0.31 13.44 -6.55
N HIS A 278 -0.29 14.11 -5.38
CA HIS A 278 0.56 13.68 -4.27
C HIS A 278 0.15 12.30 -3.73
N THR A 279 -1.15 12.08 -3.52
CA THR A 279 -1.64 10.86 -2.89
C THR A 279 -1.73 9.68 -3.87
N TYR A 280 -2.27 9.92 -5.06
CA TYR A 280 -2.60 8.83 -6.00
C TYR A 280 -1.49 8.52 -6.99
N ALA A 281 -0.72 9.52 -7.44
CA ALA A 281 0.34 9.30 -8.42
C ALA A 281 1.40 8.31 -7.90
N GLY A 282 1.80 8.42 -6.63
CA GLY A 282 2.78 7.52 -6.02
C GLY A 282 2.39 6.06 -6.11
N LEU A 283 1.15 5.75 -5.74
CA LEU A 283 0.61 4.39 -5.79
C LEU A 283 0.50 3.88 -7.24
N VAL A 284 -0.02 4.70 -8.15
CA VAL A 284 -0.17 4.32 -9.56
C VAL A 284 1.19 4.04 -10.20
N PHE A 285 2.17 4.92 -10.01
CA PHE A 285 3.53 4.72 -10.52
C PHE A 285 4.18 3.47 -9.95
N PHE A 286 4.02 3.20 -8.64
CA PHE A 286 4.55 2.01 -8.00
C PHE A 286 3.91 0.72 -8.55
N VAL A 287 2.58 0.68 -8.70
CA VAL A 287 1.86 -0.48 -9.22
C VAL A 287 2.25 -0.74 -10.68
N LEU A 288 2.27 0.30 -11.52
CA LEU A 288 2.68 0.18 -12.92
C LEU A 288 4.13 -0.30 -13.03
N TYR A 289 5.04 0.32 -12.30
CA TYR A 289 6.44 -0.11 -12.25
C TYR A 289 6.57 -1.57 -11.86
N SER A 290 5.94 -1.96 -10.75
CA SER A 290 6.00 -3.34 -10.25
C SER A 290 5.44 -4.33 -11.26
N ALA A 291 4.30 -4.03 -11.88
CA ALA A 291 3.68 -4.88 -12.89
C ALA A 291 4.59 -5.06 -14.11
N VAL A 292 5.12 -3.96 -14.66
CA VAL A 292 6.03 -3.99 -15.81
C VAL A 292 7.34 -4.69 -15.47
N PHE A 293 7.92 -4.39 -14.31
CA PHE A 293 9.14 -5.03 -13.85
C PHE A 293 8.98 -6.55 -13.78
N TRP A 294 7.94 -7.05 -13.11
CA TRP A 294 7.72 -8.49 -13.00
C TRP A 294 7.36 -9.15 -14.33
N ALA A 295 6.59 -8.49 -15.18
CA ALA A 295 6.27 -9.00 -16.51
C ALA A 295 7.52 -9.23 -17.37
N ILE A 296 8.48 -8.31 -17.31
CA ILE A 296 9.72 -8.38 -18.11
C ILE A 296 10.77 -9.25 -17.43
N SER A 297 10.99 -9.05 -16.12
CA SER A 297 12.15 -9.61 -15.43
C SER A 297 11.94 -11.03 -14.92
N TYR A 298 10.70 -11.45 -14.62
CA TYR A 298 10.45 -12.74 -13.99
C TYR A 298 11.02 -13.93 -14.80
N ASN A 299 10.76 -13.98 -16.11
CA ASN A 299 11.29 -15.02 -16.97
C ASN A 299 12.83 -15.00 -17.06
N TYR A 300 13.44 -13.81 -16.98
CA TYR A 300 14.89 -13.67 -16.98
C TYR A 300 15.51 -14.19 -15.68
N LEU A 301 14.81 -14.01 -14.56
CA LEU A 301 15.25 -14.46 -13.24
C LEU A 301 15.17 -15.98 -13.06
N LEU A 302 14.35 -16.70 -13.83
CA LEU A 302 14.23 -18.16 -13.76
C LEU A 302 15.49 -18.86 -14.27
N THR A 303 15.76 -20.04 -13.71
CA THR A 303 16.78 -20.98 -14.24
C THR A 303 16.34 -21.53 -15.59
N ASN A 304 17.31 -21.96 -16.42
CA ASN A 304 16.99 -22.51 -17.75
C ASN A 304 16.09 -23.76 -17.68
N THR A 305 16.24 -24.56 -16.63
CA THR A 305 15.40 -25.73 -16.36
C THR A 305 13.97 -25.36 -15.96
N ALA A 306 13.78 -24.25 -15.25
CA ALA A 306 12.46 -23.75 -14.86
C ALA A 306 11.71 -23.07 -16.01
N ARG A 307 12.44 -22.45 -16.97
CA ARG A 307 11.85 -21.83 -18.19
C ARG A 307 11.23 -22.85 -19.16
N ARG A 308 11.75 -24.08 -19.18
CA ARG A 308 11.31 -25.12 -20.13
C ARG A 308 10.12 -25.96 -19.64
N LYS A 309 9.69 -25.78 -18.40
CA LYS A 309 8.47 -26.43 -17.87
C LYS A 309 7.32 -25.45 -17.98
N PRO A 310 6.29 -25.74 -18.84
CA PRO A 310 5.09 -24.92 -18.98
C PRO A 310 4.25 -24.86 -17.69
#